data_74cfa9ba330cb4dc508654c66923b574
#
_entry.id   74cfa9ba330cb4dc508654c66923b574
#
_cell.length_a   1.000
_cell.length_b   1.000
_cell.length_c   1.000
_cell.angle_alpha   90.00
_cell.angle_beta   90.00
_cell.angle_gamma   90.00
#
_symmetry.space_group_name_H-M   'P 1'
#
loop_
_entity.id
_entity.type
_entity.pdbx_description
1 polymer ?
#
loop_
_entity_poly.entity_id
_entity_poly.type
_entity_poly.pdbx_seq_one_letter_code
_entity_poly.pdbx_strand_id
1 'polypeptide(L)'
;MTNKGNPVLTESVDGILIITINRPQARNSINTATAEAIGLALDELDNKADLTAGIITGAGGFFCAGMDLKAFLAGEKPSIPVRGFAGIVEKPSEKPLIAAVEGYALAGGFEIALACDVIVASREAKFGLPEVTRGLVAAGGGLMRLPQRVPYH
;
A
#
# COMPACT_ATOMS: atom_id res chain seq x y z
N MET A 1 -10.77 -17.24 -15.47
CA MET A 1 -10.82 -17.74 -14.07
C MET A 1 -10.96 -16.53 -13.16
N THR A 2 -12.07 -16.39 -12.46
CA THR A 2 -12.33 -15.24 -11.60
C THR A 2 -11.46 -15.33 -10.34
N ASN A 3 -10.50 -14.43 -10.19
CA ASN A 3 -9.54 -14.31 -9.08
C ASN A 3 -10.20 -13.88 -7.75
N LYS A 4 -11.32 -14.48 -7.38
CA LYS A 4 -12.17 -14.11 -6.22
C LYS A 4 -11.55 -14.43 -4.84
N GLY A 5 -10.25 -14.70 -4.75
CA GLY A 5 -9.62 -15.06 -3.47
C GLY A 5 -8.28 -14.39 -3.17
N ASN A 6 -7.61 -13.85 -4.17
CA ASN A 6 -6.29 -13.26 -3.96
C ASN A 6 -6.41 -11.84 -3.39
N PRO A 7 -5.74 -11.54 -2.25
CA PRO A 7 -5.80 -10.22 -1.63
C PRO A 7 -5.07 -9.15 -2.43
N VAL A 8 -4.20 -9.54 -3.36
CA VAL A 8 -3.47 -8.69 -4.29
C VAL A 8 -3.50 -9.35 -5.67
N LEU A 9 -3.72 -8.53 -6.70
CA LEU A 9 -3.63 -8.95 -8.09
C LEU A 9 -2.43 -8.26 -8.72
N THR A 10 -1.73 -8.97 -9.61
CA THR A 10 -0.64 -8.41 -10.42
C THR A 10 -0.93 -8.58 -11.90
N GLU A 11 -0.61 -7.56 -12.68
CA GLU A 11 -0.69 -7.55 -14.13
C GLU A 11 0.53 -6.82 -14.68
N SER A 12 1.15 -7.39 -15.73
CA SER A 12 2.29 -6.76 -16.41
C SER A 12 1.83 -6.23 -17.76
N VAL A 13 2.02 -4.92 -17.97
CA VAL A 13 1.65 -4.23 -19.22
C VAL A 13 2.83 -3.35 -19.64
N ASP A 14 3.37 -3.57 -20.82
CA ASP A 14 4.43 -2.76 -21.43
C ASP A 14 5.63 -2.48 -20.49
N GLY A 15 6.06 -3.49 -19.72
CA GLY A 15 7.16 -3.38 -18.78
C GLY A 15 6.81 -2.73 -17.44
N ILE A 16 5.53 -2.47 -17.19
CA ILE A 16 5.02 -1.94 -15.93
C ILE A 16 4.29 -3.05 -15.16
N LEU A 17 4.61 -3.23 -13.88
CA LEU A 17 3.87 -4.12 -13.00
C LEU A 17 2.76 -3.33 -12.27
N ILE A 18 1.51 -3.67 -12.54
CA ILE A 18 0.34 -3.12 -11.84
C ILE A 18 0.03 -4.04 -10.67
N ILE A 19 0.09 -3.52 -9.45
CA ILE A 19 -0.17 -4.21 -8.18
C ILE A 19 -1.47 -3.66 -7.62
N THR A 20 -2.53 -4.46 -7.61
CA THR A 20 -3.86 -4.02 -7.15
C THR A 20 -4.19 -4.68 -5.82
N ILE A 21 -4.35 -3.91 -4.75
CA ILE A 21 -4.89 -4.38 -3.47
C ILE A 21 -6.36 -4.74 -3.70
N ASN A 22 -6.73 -6.01 -3.54
CA ASN A 22 -8.02 -6.54 -3.95
C ASN A 22 -8.86 -7.05 -2.79
N ARG A 23 -9.15 -6.15 -1.85
CA ARG A 23 -10.05 -6.38 -0.71
C ARG A 23 -11.10 -5.25 -0.59
N PRO A 24 -11.86 -4.91 -1.66
CA PRO A 24 -12.77 -3.76 -1.64
C PRO A 24 -13.84 -3.85 -0.55
N GLN A 25 -14.30 -5.06 -0.19
CA GLN A 25 -15.24 -5.30 0.92
C GLN A 25 -14.68 -4.88 2.29
N ALA A 26 -13.35 -4.82 2.43
CA ALA A 26 -12.64 -4.35 3.61
C ALA A 26 -11.95 -2.98 3.35
N ARG A 27 -12.38 -2.23 2.32
CA ARG A 27 -11.76 -0.96 1.89
C ARG A 27 -10.26 -1.09 1.67
N ASN A 28 -9.83 -2.22 1.13
CA ASN A 28 -8.45 -2.58 0.86
C ASN A 28 -7.52 -2.48 2.10
N SER A 29 -8.07 -2.71 3.30
CA SER A 29 -7.26 -2.76 4.52
C SER A 29 -6.29 -3.95 4.50
N ILE A 30 -5.15 -3.76 5.15
CA ILE A 30 -4.01 -4.68 5.13
C ILE A 30 -4.09 -5.65 6.30
N ASN A 31 -4.18 -6.93 6.00
CA ASN A 31 -3.91 -8.05 6.91
C ASN A 31 -2.60 -8.74 6.53
N THR A 32 -2.20 -9.77 7.25
CA THR A 32 -0.94 -10.48 7.03
C THR A 32 -0.81 -10.99 5.59
N ALA A 33 -1.84 -11.69 5.08
CA ALA A 33 -1.80 -12.24 3.72
C ALA A 33 -1.67 -11.16 2.64
N THR A 34 -2.27 -9.97 2.86
CA THR A 34 -2.14 -8.84 1.93
C THR A 34 -0.72 -8.26 1.97
N ALA A 35 -0.14 -8.12 3.18
CA ALA A 35 1.23 -7.64 3.33
C ALA A 35 2.25 -8.56 2.65
N GLU A 36 2.11 -9.87 2.83
CA GLU A 36 2.94 -10.88 2.17
C GLU A 36 2.81 -10.82 0.65
N ALA A 37 1.58 -10.71 0.14
CA ALA A 37 1.34 -10.65 -1.30
C ALA A 37 1.88 -9.36 -1.94
N ILE A 38 1.83 -8.21 -1.26
CA ILE A 38 2.48 -6.97 -1.72
C ILE A 38 4.00 -7.16 -1.74
N GLY A 39 4.58 -7.72 -0.68
CA GLY A 39 6.02 -7.99 -0.62
C GLY A 39 6.50 -8.87 -1.78
N LEU A 40 5.78 -9.96 -2.07
CA LEU A 40 6.07 -10.84 -3.21
C LEU A 40 5.95 -10.12 -4.57
N ALA A 41 4.96 -9.24 -4.73
CA ALA A 41 4.80 -8.46 -5.95
C ALA A 41 5.96 -7.46 -6.14
N LEU A 42 6.48 -6.88 -5.07
CA LEU A 42 7.67 -6.03 -5.13
C LEU A 42 8.95 -6.83 -5.43
N ASP A 43 9.07 -8.05 -4.88
CA ASP A 43 10.17 -8.95 -5.24
C ASP A 43 10.09 -9.35 -6.72
N GLU A 44 8.89 -9.59 -7.24
CA GLU A 44 8.66 -9.82 -8.67
C GLU A 44 9.11 -8.63 -9.53
N LEU A 45 8.71 -7.41 -9.14
CA LEU A 45 9.11 -6.18 -9.82
C LEU A 45 10.62 -6.04 -9.87
N ASP A 46 11.30 -6.21 -8.73
CA ASP A 46 12.74 -6.00 -8.63
C ASP A 46 13.54 -7.04 -9.40
N ASN A 47 13.10 -8.31 -9.40
CA ASN A 47 13.85 -9.43 -9.98
C ASN A 47 13.62 -9.64 -11.48
N LYS A 48 12.52 -9.17 -12.06
CA LYS A 48 12.24 -9.32 -13.50
C LYS A 48 12.90 -8.22 -14.33
N ALA A 49 13.79 -8.58 -15.22
CA ALA A 49 14.53 -7.61 -16.05
C ALA A 49 13.67 -6.87 -17.08
N ASP A 50 12.55 -7.46 -17.48
CA ASP A 50 11.57 -6.87 -18.40
C ASP A 50 10.61 -5.89 -17.74
N LEU A 51 10.58 -5.82 -16.41
CA LEU A 51 9.82 -4.81 -15.66
C LEU A 51 10.72 -3.62 -15.32
N THR A 52 10.24 -2.42 -15.59
CA THR A 52 11.00 -1.17 -15.41
C THR A 52 10.44 -0.27 -14.30
N ALA A 53 9.17 -0.38 -14.00
CA ALA A 53 8.51 0.36 -12.92
C ALA A 53 7.27 -0.39 -12.42
N GLY A 54 6.76 0.01 -11.25
CA GLY A 54 5.53 -0.51 -10.68
C GLY A 54 4.48 0.57 -10.43
N ILE A 55 3.21 0.15 -10.45
CA ILE A 55 2.07 0.96 -10.00
C ILE A 55 1.36 0.18 -8.91
N ILE A 56 1.16 0.77 -7.74
CA ILE A 56 0.30 0.20 -6.70
C ILE A 56 -1.00 0.98 -6.62
N THR A 57 -2.13 0.25 -6.61
CA THR A 57 -3.48 0.83 -6.55
C THR A 57 -4.42 -0.05 -5.73
N GLY A 58 -5.66 0.38 -5.55
CA GLY A 58 -6.71 -0.39 -4.85
C GLY A 58 -7.92 -0.66 -5.73
N ALA A 59 -8.52 -1.84 -5.57
CA ALA A 59 -9.75 -2.21 -6.25
C ALA A 59 -10.97 -1.48 -5.65
N GLY A 60 -12.02 -1.30 -6.46
CA GLY A 60 -13.33 -0.83 -6.01
C GLY A 60 -13.42 0.65 -5.64
N GLY A 61 -12.54 1.50 -6.22
CA GLY A 61 -12.59 2.96 -6.03
C GLY A 61 -12.02 3.44 -4.68
N PHE A 62 -11.25 2.61 -3.99
CA PHE A 62 -10.53 2.96 -2.76
C PHE A 62 -9.08 2.51 -2.87
N PHE A 63 -8.16 3.36 -2.47
CA PHE A 63 -6.77 2.94 -2.40
C PHE A 63 -6.55 1.96 -1.23
N CYS A 64 -6.56 2.46 0.01
CA CYS A 64 -6.36 1.63 1.20
C CYS A 64 -6.77 2.40 2.47
N ALA A 65 -7.53 1.75 3.36
CA ALA A 65 -7.94 2.32 4.64
C ALA A 65 -6.96 2.06 5.80
N GLY A 66 -5.78 1.47 5.51
CA GLY A 66 -4.77 1.16 6.51
C GLY A 66 -4.83 -0.28 7.03
N MET A 67 -4.44 -0.48 8.28
CA MET A 67 -4.40 -1.80 8.91
C MET A 67 -5.81 -2.38 9.10
N ASP A 68 -5.98 -3.68 8.84
CA ASP A 68 -7.20 -4.41 9.18
C ASP A 68 -7.28 -4.62 10.70
N LEU A 69 -8.02 -3.74 11.37
CA LEU A 69 -8.13 -3.78 12.83
C LEU A 69 -8.80 -5.05 13.36
N LYS A 70 -9.69 -5.68 12.57
CA LYS A 70 -10.32 -6.94 12.98
C LYS A 70 -9.30 -8.07 12.96
N ALA A 71 -8.50 -8.15 11.91
CA ALA A 71 -7.42 -9.12 11.80
C ALA A 71 -6.36 -8.89 12.88
N PHE A 72 -6.00 -7.63 13.15
CA PHE A 72 -5.06 -7.27 14.21
C PHE A 72 -5.55 -7.69 15.60
N LEU A 73 -6.81 -7.45 15.93
CA LEU A 73 -7.41 -7.91 17.21
C LEU A 73 -7.49 -9.44 17.31
N ALA A 74 -7.51 -10.15 16.17
CA ALA A 74 -7.41 -11.61 16.11
C ALA A 74 -5.96 -12.13 16.20
N GLY A 75 -4.97 -11.23 16.39
CA GLY A 75 -3.56 -11.58 16.55
C GLY A 75 -2.72 -11.53 15.28
N GLU A 76 -3.29 -11.11 14.14
CA GLU A 76 -2.51 -10.94 12.91
C GLU A 76 -1.58 -9.72 13.00
N LYS A 77 -0.43 -9.84 12.36
CA LYS A 77 0.56 -8.75 12.25
C LYS A 77 0.85 -8.45 10.79
N PRO A 78 0.27 -7.40 10.19
CA PRO A 78 0.48 -7.05 8.78
C PRO A 78 1.83 -6.36 8.53
N SER A 79 2.85 -6.82 9.22
CA SER A 79 4.24 -6.40 9.07
C SER A 79 5.07 -7.65 8.83
N ILE A 80 5.83 -7.66 7.75
CA ILE A 80 6.68 -8.80 7.38
C ILE A 80 8.17 -8.46 7.59
N PRO A 81 9.01 -9.47 7.87
CA PRO A 81 10.44 -9.23 8.09
C PRO A 81 11.06 -8.44 6.94
N VAL A 82 11.96 -7.51 7.27
CA VAL A 82 12.72 -6.67 6.34
C VAL A 82 11.89 -5.59 5.64
N ARG A 83 10.66 -5.90 5.20
CA ARG A 83 9.81 -4.97 4.43
C ARG A 83 8.84 -4.15 5.29
N GLY A 84 8.65 -4.53 6.57
CA GLY A 84 7.78 -3.81 7.52
C GLY A 84 6.30 -3.90 7.19
N PHE A 85 5.52 -2.91 7.63
CA PHE A 85 4.08 -2.86 7.43
C PHE A 85 3.73 -2.91 5.93
N ALA A 86 2.68 -3.67 5.63
CA ALA A 86 2.17 -3.89 4.27
C ALA A 86 3.21 -4.47 3.28
N GLY A 87 4.36 -4.97 3.77
CA GLY A 87 5.40 -5.51 2.91
C GLY A 87 6.16 -4.47 2.08
N ILE A 88 6.12 -3.18 2.46
CA ILE A 88 6.65 -2.09 1.62
C ILE A 88 7.34 -0.98 2.42
N VAL A 89 6.85 -0.63 3.63
CA VAL A 89 7.23 0.66 4.22
C VAL A 89 8.69 0.77 4.68
N GLU A 90 9.36 -0.34 5.01
CA GLU A 90 10.77 -0.36 5.42
C GLU A 90 11.71 -0.68 4.26
N LYS A 91 11.24 -1.47 3.30
CA LYS A 91 11.96 -1.79 2.06
C LYS A 91 10.99 -1.72 0.88
N PRO A 92 10.79 -0.55 0.25
CA PRO A 92 10.06 -0.44 -1.01
C PRO A 92 10.81 -1.16 -2.15
N SER A 93 10.29 -1.07 -3.38
CA SER A 93 10.99 -1.57 -4.59
C SER A 93 12.26 -0.77 -4.83
N GLU A 94 13.26 -1.42 -5.44
CA GLU A 94 14.47 -0.77 -5.98
C GLU A 94 14.19 -0.07 -7.32
N LYS A 95 13.09 -0.45 -7.99
CA LYS A 95 12.61 0.19 -9.22
C LYS A 95 11.56 1.25 -8.90
N PRO A 96 11.37 2.25 -9.77
CA PRO A 96 10.37 3.30 -9.57
C PRO A 96 8.99 2.73 -9.27
N LEU A 97 8.36 3.23 -8.21
CA LEU A 97 7.05 2.79 -7.77
C LEU A 97 6.10 4.00 -7.63
N ILE A 98 4.94 3.90 -8.27
CA ILE A 98 3.92 4.93 -8.32
C ILE A 98 2.71 4.46 -7.52
N ALA A 99 2.22 5.27 -6.58
CA ALA A 99 0.92 5.07 -5.97
C ALA A 99 -0.16 5.75 -6.80
N ALA A 100 -1.09 4.97 -7.37
CA ALA A 100 -2.27 5.48 -8.05
C ALA A 100 -3.46 5.47 -7.09
N VAL A 101 -3.86 6.65 -6.60
CA VAL A 101 -4.77 6.79 -5.47
C VAL A 101 -6.14 7.29 -5.91
N GLU A 102 -7.16 6.46 -5.73
CA GLU A 102 -8.56 6.84 -5.78
C GLU A 102 -9.19 6.75 -4.39
N GLY A 103 -10.21 7.56 -4.14
CA GLY A 103 -10.96 7.56 -2.90
C GLY A 103 -10.07 7.84 -1.67
N TYR A 104 -9.87 6.86 -0.81
CA TYR A 104 -9.20 7.06 0.48
C TYR A 104 -7.83 6.37 0.53
N ALA A 105 -6.82 7.10 0.96
CA ALA A 105 -5.54 6.61 1.45
C ALA A 105 -5.38 7.08 2.91
N LEU A 106 -5.75 6.23 3.88
CA LEU A 106 -5.81 6.61 5.29
C LEU A 106 -4.89 5.73 6.14
N ALA A 107 -4.35 6.32 7.21
CA ALA A 107 -3.47 5.62 8.15
C ALA A 107 -2.34 4.89 7.41
N GLY A 108 -2.13 3.61 7.69
CA GLY A 108 -1.17 2.78 6.96
C GLY A 108 -1.34 2.77 5.44
N GLY A 109 -2.55 3.05 4.91
CA GLY A 109 -2.77 3.21 3.47
C GLY A 109 -2.09 4.47 2.92
N PHE A 110 -2.09 5.55 3.68
CA PHE A 110 -1.32 6.73 3.31
C PHE A 110 0.18 6.50 3.48
N GLU A 111 0.60 5.72 4.48
CA GLU A 111 2.01 5.36 4.66
C GLU A 111 2.54 4.50 3.51
N ILE A 112 1.71 3.60 2.94
CA ILE A 112 2.02 2.87 1.68
C ILE A 112 2.24 3.86 0.54
N ALA A 113 1.33 4.82 0.34
CA ALA A 113 1.47 5.82 -0.72
C ALA A 113 2.72 6.69 -0.53
N LEU A 114 3.04 7.07 0.72
CA LEU A 114 4.24 7.83 1.06
C LEU A 114 5.54 7.03 0.88
N ALA A 115 5.48 5.69 0.90
CA ALA A 115 6.63 4.84 0.63
C ALA A 115 6.94 4.69 -0.87
N CYS A 116 6.01 5.09 -1.76
CA CYS A 116 6.23 5.14 -3.19
C CYS A 116 6.99 6.41 -3.60
N ASP A 117 7.64 6.40 -4.78
CA ASP A 117 8.40 7.54 -5.29
C ASP A 117 7.49 8.68 -5.73
N VAL A 118 6.37 8.36 -6.38
CA VAL A 118 5.39 9.31 -6.91
C VAL A 118 3.98 8.92 -6.47
N ILE A 119 3.17 9.93 -6.14
CA ILE A 119 1.75 9.76 -5.87
C ILE A 119 0.97 10.47 -6.98
N VAL A 120 0.17 9.70 -7.71
CA VAL A 120 -0.83 10.21 -8.66
C VAL A 120 -2.20 10.00 -8.04
N ALA A 121 -2.97 11.05 -7.87
CA ALA A 121 -4.24 10.99 -7.14
C ALA A 121 -5.40 11.54 -7.98
N SER A 122 -6.56 10.92 -7.84
CA SER A 122 -7.79 11.52 -8.34
C SER A 122 -8.09 12.84 -7.60
N ARG A 123 -8.84 13.75 -8.22
CA ARG A 123 -9.23 15.04 -7.61
C ARG A 123 -10.01 14.86 -6.31
N GLU A 124 -10.72 13.74 -6.17
CA GLU A 124 -11.56 13.40 -5.03
C GLU A 124 -10.82 12.57 -3.96
N ALA A 125 -9.54 12.27 -4.21
CA ALA A 125 -8.75 11.48 -3.26
C ALA A 125 -8.57 12.21 -1.92
N LYS A 126 -8.67 11.43 -0.83
CA LYS A 126 -8.51 11.95 0.53
C LYS A 126 -7.39 11.21 1.24
N PHE A 127 -6.48 11.98 1.80
CA PHE A 127 -5.32 11.50 2.54
C PHE A 127 -5.43 11.88 4.01
N GLY A 128 -4.92 11.03 4.90
CA GLY A 128 -4.88 11.37 6.32
C GLY A 128 -4.20 10.32 7.18
N LEU A 129 -3.66 10.78 8.30
CA LEU A 129 -3.07 9.97 9.37
C LEU A 129 -3.93 10.11 10.64
N PRO A 130 -5.09 9.42 10.72
CA PRO A 130 -6.04 9.59 11.82
C PRO A 130 -5.71 8.75 13.05
N GLU A 131 -4.52 8.14 13.14
CA GLU A 131 -4.11 7.20 14.19
C GLU A 131 -4.33 7.75 15.60
N VAL A 132 -4.07 9.03 15.81
CA VAL A 132 -4.25 9.68 17.10
C VAL A 132 -5.68 9.59 17.64
N THR A 133 -6.68 9.54 16.75
CA THR A 133 -8.10 9.37 17.14
C THR A 133 -8.40 7.97 17.69
N ARG A 134 -7.46 7.04 17.57
CA ARG A 134 -7.54 5.65 18.01
C ARG A 134 -6.47 5.31 19.06
N GLY A 135 -5.75 6.31 19.58
CA GLY A 135 -4.65 6.09 20.51
C GLY A 135 -3.45 5.37 19.89
N LEU A 136 -3.29 5.47 18.56
CA LEU A 136 -2.22 4.86 17.80
C LEU A 136 -1.27 5.91 17.24
N VAL A 137 -0.16 5.47 16.69
CA VAL A 137 0.86 6.28 16.03
C VAL A 137 1.04 5.80 14.59
N ALA A 138 1.27 6.72 13.65
CA ALA A 138 1.60 6.41 12.26
C ALA A 138 3.04 5.87 12.18
N ALA A 139 3.21 4.59 12.55
CA ALA A 139 4.52 3.95 12.73
C ALA A 139 5.10 3.37 11.43
N GLY A 140 4.34 3.33 10.33
CA GLY A 140 4.81 2.86 9.02
C GLY A 140 5.60 3.91 8.22
N GLY A 141 6.11 4.95 8.91
CA GLY A 141 6.94 5.99 8.32
C GLY A 141 6.20 7.28 7.96
N GLY A 142 4.90 7.37 8.22
CA GLY A 142 4.10 8.56 7.95
C GLY A 142 4.65 9.82 8.61
N LEU A 143 5.05 9.73 9.89
CA LEU A 143 5.64 10.84 10.65
C LEU A 143 6.96 11.35 10.04
N MET A 144 7.71 10.48 9.36
CA MET A 144 9.01 10.84 8.78
C MET A 144 8.89 11.32 7.34
N ARG A 145 7.99 10.69 6.54
CA ARG A 145 7.88 10.95 5.12
C ARG A 145 6.95 12.12 4.78
N LEU A 146 5.85 12.27 5.51
CA LEU A 146 4.87 13.33 5.22
C LEU A 146 5.47 14.74 5.31
N PRO A 147 6.25 15.11 6.36
CA PRO A 147 6.88 16.43 6.44
C PRO A 147 7.87 16.75 5.32
N GLN A 148 8.37 15.72 4.62
CA GLN A 148 9.26 15.90 3.47
C GLN A 148 8.51 16.16 2.15
N ARG A 149 7.19 15.94 2.14
CA ARG A 149 6.35 16.01 0.94
C ARG A 149 5.38 17.18 0.92
N VAL A 150 5.08 17.76 2.07
CA VAL A 150 4.14 18.87 2.21
C VAL A 150 4.75 20.00 3.05
N PRO A 151 4.29 21.26 2.87
CA PRO A 151 4.68 22.34 3.75
C PRO A 151 4.37 22.00 5.21
N TYR A 152 5.18 22.51 6.13
CA TYR A 152 5.04 22.22 7.56
C TYR A 152 3.77 22.85 8.19
N HIS A 153 3.18 23.85 7.52
CA HIS A 153 1.96 24.57 7.96
C HIS A 153 0.79 24.27 7.04
#